data_402097eacfdb15aa5deb43651f4f8ba4
#
_entry.id   402097eacfdb15aa5deb43651f4f8ba4
#
_cell.length_a   1.000
_cell.length_b   1.000
_cell.length_c   1.000
_cell.angle_alpha   90.00
_cell.angle_beta   90.00
_cell.angle_gamma   90.00
#
_symmetry.space_group_name_H-M   'P 1'
#
loop_
_entity.id
_entity.type
_entity.pdbx_description
1 polymer ?
#
loop_
_entity_poly.entity_id
_entity_poly.type
_entity_poly.pdbx_seq_one_letter_code
_entity_poly.pdbx_strand_id
1 'polypeptide(L)'
;MAVLRCNALGDYLMATPALAALRARFPDAEVTLLGARWHERFLTGRPGPVDRVRVLPLVDGLAGQPPDAPDGSHLPAFLEAERYDLAVQLHGGGGASNPLVAALGAGWTIGLRAADAPPLDADVPYRYYQPEVERFLEVVRLVGADGPAEYPLLALSGAERDAAAALLPGDGPWVALHAGASDPRRRWPVDRFAALADELAAAGVRPVLVGGPGDAALSAAVGEAAASPVTDLTGRTDLGALAAVLERCAVVVGNDSGPLHLARAVGTATVGLYWCGNAINAAAPTRTRHRPLLSWTVHCPECGADCSTAGHPHRPGDGCAHRPSFLGQIPVVEVCEEVTDLLAREADLRPVPVGT
;
A
#
# COMPACT_ATOMS: atom_id res chain seq x y z
N MET A 1 14.84 0.47 -18.82
CA MET A 1 13.76 -0.53 -18.69
C MET A 1 12.45 0.15 -18.31
N ALA A 2 11.29 -0.44 -18.69
CA ALA A 2 9.97 0.03 -18.26
C ALA A 2 9.37 -0.95 -17.26
N VAL A 3 8.70 -0.45 -16.21
CA VAL A 3 7.96 -1.26 -15.24
C VAL A 3 6.54 -0.75 -15.16
N LEU A 4 5.57 -1.61 -15.42
CA LEU A 4 4.15 -1.27 -15.34
C LEU A 4 3.60 -1.51 -13.94
N ARG A 5 3.22 -0.44 -13.24
CA ARG A 5 2.47 -0.45 -11.97
C ARG A 5 1.75 0.88 -11.78
N CYS A 6 0.46 0.98 -12.07
CA CYS A 6 -0.27 2.26 -12.12
C CYS A 6 -1.50 2.33 -11.21
N ASN A 7 -1.58 1.52 -10.16
CA ASN A 7 -2.69 1.50 -9.22
C ASN A 7 -2.48 2.42 -7.99
N ALA A 8 -3.07 2.03 -6.85
CA ALA A 8 -3.04 2.77 -5.59
C ALA A 8 -1.66 2.70 -4.89
N LEU A 9 -1.50 3.54 -3.86
CA LEU A 9 -0.26 3.69 -3.10
C LEU A 9 0.23 2.36 -2.50
N GLY A 10 -0.65 1.59 -1.85
CA GLY A 10 -0.28 0.30 -1.28
C GLY A 10 0.25 -0.68 -2.32
N ASP A 11 -0.41 -0.71 -3.48
CA ASP A 11 -0.01 -1.54 -4.61
C ASP A 11 1.39 -1.21 -5.14
N TYR A 12 1.73 0.07 -5.23
CA TYR A 12 3.06 0.53 -5.60
C TYR A 12 4.11 0.13 -4.55
N LEU A 13 3.81 0.38 -3.27
CA LEU A 13 4.74 0.07 -2.18
C LEU A 13 5.04 -1.43 -2.09
N MET A 14 4.05 -2.30 -2.35
CA MET A 14 4.29 -3.75 -2.45
C MET A 14 5.19 -4.15 -3.62
N ALA A 15 5.30 -3.32 -4.66
CA ALA A 15 6.21 -3.57 -5.78
C ALA A 15 7.65 -3.04 -5.54
N THR A 16 7.86 -2.20 -4.53
CA THR A 16 9.19 -1.58 -4.28
C THR A 16 10.32 -2.57 -3.99
N PRO A 17 10.12 -3.73 -3.34
CA PRO A 17 11.15 -4.74 -3.22
C PRO A 17 11.63 -5.28 -4.58
N ALA A 18 10.72 -5.54 -5.50
CA ALA A 18 11.06 -5.98 -6.85
C ALA A 18 11.77 -4.87 -7.66
N LEU A 19 11.34 -3.61 -7.50
CA LEU A 19 12.02 -2.47 -8.10
C LEU A 19 13.45 -2.30 -7.56
N ALA A 20 13.64 -2.47 -6.25
CA ALA A 20 14.97 -2.42 -5.62
C ALA A 20 15.86 -3.58 -6.10
N ALA A 21 15.32 -4.79 -6.25
CA ALA A 21 16.02 -5.94 -6.80
C ALA A 21 16.45 -5.69 -8.26
N LEU A 22 15.59 -5.11 -9.09
CA LEU A 22 15.94 -4.70 -10.46
C LEU A 22 17.06 -3.65 -10.46
N ARG A 23 16.99 -2.63 -9.62
CA ARG A 23 18.03 -1.61 -9.48
C ARG A 23 19.36 -2.23 -9.06
N ALA A 24 19.36 -3.13 -8.09
CA ALA A 24 20.58 -3.80 -7.62
C ALA A 24 21.21 -4.69 -8.71
N ARG A 25 20.37 -5.37 -9.52
CA ARG A 25 20.83 -6.22 -10.62
C ARG A 25 21.33 -5.44 -11.83
N PHE A 26 20.72 -4.28 -12.10
CA PHE A 26 21.01 -3.42 -13.25
C PHE A 26 21.28 -1.98 -12.79
N PRO A 27 22.43 -1.71 -12.13
CA PRO A 27 22.69 -0.42 -11.49
C PRO A 27 22.75 0.75 -12.47
N ASP A 28 23.19 0.53 -13.70
CA ASP A 28 23.33 1.55 -14.75
C ASP A 28 22.07 1.71 -15.62
N ALA A 29 21.02 0.90 -15.39
CA ALA A 29 19.82 0.99 -16.20
C ALA A 29 18.92 2.16 -15.76
N GLU A 30 18.34 2.87 -16.73
CA GLU A 30 17.25 3.80 -16.43
C GLU A 30 15.96 3.02 -16.18
N VAL A 31 15.38 3.16 -14.97
CA VAL A 31 14.12 2.55 -14.58
C VAL A 31 12.98 3.56 -14.74
N THR A 32 12.13 3.34 -15.74
CA THR A 32 10.92 4.12 -16.00
C THR A 32 9.70 3.40 -15.44
N LEU A 33 9.01 4.01 -14.48
CA LEU A 33 7.71 3.53 -14.02
C LEU A 33 6.60 4.01 -14.96
N LEU A 34 5.86 3.09 -15.57
CA LEU A 34 4.61 3.39 -16.25
C LEU A 34 3.52 3.43 -15.18
N GLY A 35 3.22 4.64 -14.71
CA GLY A 35 2.46 4.89 -13.49
C GLY A 35 1.33 5.91 -13.67
N ALA A 36 0.76 6.36 -12.58
CA ALA A 36 -0.26 7.39 -12.50
C ALA A 36 0.36 8.78 -12.18
N ARG A 37 -0.43 9.86 -12.32
CA ARG A 37 0.01 11.23 -12.00
C ARG A 37 0.49 11.38 -10.55
N TRP A 38 -0.11 10.66 -9.60
CA TRP A 38 0.33 10.72 -8.22
C TRP A 38 1.72 10.11 -8.01
N HIS A 39 2.09 9.07 -8.78
CA HIS A 39 3.46 8.52 -8.78
C HIS A 39 4.47 9.57 -9.24
N GLU A 40 4.16 10.27 -10.34
CA GLU A 40 5.03 11.33 -10.84
C GLU A 40 5.25 12.41 -9.77
N ARG A 41 4.19 12.92 -9.16
CA ARG A 41 4.27 13.93 -8.10
C ARG A 41 5.05 13.47 -6.86
N PHE A 42 4.88 12.20 -6.49
CA PHE A 42 5.48 11.64 -5.28
C PHE A 42 6.94 11.19 -5.46
N LEU A 43 7.30 10.72 -6.66
CA LEU A 43 8.61 10.13 -6.92
C LEU A 43 9.59 11.07 -7.59
N THR A 44 9.13 12.16 -8.24
CA THR A 44 10.04 13.10 -8.90
C THR A 44 11.02 13.73 -7.91
N GLY A 45 12.31 13.55 -8.18
CA GLY A 45 13.39 14.05 -7.32
C GLY A 45 13.60 13.26 -6.02
N ARG A 46 12.83 12.20 -5.77
CA ARG A 46 12.99 11.34 -4.60
C ARG A 46 14.00 10.23 -4.90
N PRO A 47 15.06 10.09 -4.08
CA PRO A 47 15.98 8.96 -4.22
C PRO A 47 15.26 7.61 -4.08
N GLY A 48 15.55 6.67 -4.96
CA GLY A 48 14.88 5.37 -4.93
C GLY A 48 15.20 4.51 -6.17
N PRO A 49 14.52 3.38 -6.34
CA PRO A 49 14.79 2.46 -7.45
C PRO A 49 14.25 2.93 -8.81
N VAL A 50 13.40 3.98 -8.83
CA VAL A 50 12.78 4.55 -10.04
C VAL A 50 13.44 5.87 -10.38
N ASP A 51 13.91 6.03 -11.61
CA ASP A 51 14.54 7.28 -12.07
C ASP A 51 13.51 8.27 -12.57
N ARG A 52 12.47 7.79 -13.23
CA ARG A 52 11.39 8.65 -13.76
C ARG A 52 10.05 7.92 -13.85
N VAL A 53 9.00 8.70 -13.93
CA VAL A 53 7.64 8.23 -14.15
C VAL A 53 7.13 8.71 -15.50
N ARG A 54 6.56 7.81 -16.28
CA ARG A 54 5.70 8.17 -17.41
C ARG A 54 4.25 7.94 -17.04
N VAL A 55 3.46 8.99 -17.07
CA VAL A 55 2.04 8.90 -16.74
C VAL A 55 1.30 8.15 -17.84
N LEU A 56 0.79 6.97 -17.50
CA LEU A 56 0.11 6.09 -18.45
C LEU A 56 -1.28 6.65 -18.82
N PRO A 57 -1.60 6.81 -20.11
CA PRO A 57 -2.96 7.09 -20.54
C PRO A 57 -3.95 5.99 -20.14
N LEU A 58 -5.26 6.27 -20.19
CA LEU A 58 -6.29 5.27 -19.95
C LEU A 58 -6.13 4.09 -20.92
N VAL A 59 -6.20 2.89 -20.37
CA VAL A 59 -6.12 1.61 -21.08
C VAL A 59 -7.35 0.79 -20.75
N ASP A 60 -8.11 0.42 -21.77
CA ASP A 60 -9.32 -0.37 -21.59
C ASP A 60 -9.03 -1.69 -20.88
N GLY A 61 -9.82 -1.99 -19.84
CA GLY A 61 -9.70 -3.21 -19.05
C GLY A 61 -8.52 -3.24 -18.07
N LEU A 62 -7.68 -2.21 -18.01
CA LEU A 62 -6.61 -2.12 -17.01
C LEU A 62 -7.18 -1.65 -15.68
N ALA A 63 -7.31 -2.56 -14.73
CA ALA A 63 -7.91 -2.27 -13.42
C ALA A 63 -7.05 -1.31 -12.57
N GLY A 64 -7.71 -0.50 -11.75
CA GLY A 64 -7.03 0.34 -10.75
C GLY A 64 -6.38 1.61 -11.28
N GLN A 65 -6.54 1.94 -12.57
CA GLN A 65 -6.14 3.26 -13.07
C GLN A 65 -6.96 4.36 -12.39
N PRO A 66 -6.32 5.46 -11.95
CA PRO A 66 -7.05 6.55 -11.34
C PRO A 66 -7.86 7.35 -12.38
N PRO A 67 -8.95 8.03 -11.97
CA PRO A 67 -9.84 8.75 -12.89
C PRO A 67 -9.19 9.98 -13.55
N ASP A 68 -8.06 10.45 -13.04
CA ASP A 68 -7.30 11.58 -13.61
C ASP A 68 -6.22 11.14 -14.62
N ALA A 69 -6.22 9.88 -15.06
CA ALA A 69 -5.34 9.40 -16.11
C ALA A 69 -5.57 10.19 -17.42
N PRO A 70 -4.52 10.46 -18.23
CA PRO A 70 -4.68 11.08 -19.54
C PRO A 70 -5.63 10.28 -20.45
N ASP A 71 -6.28 10.96 -21.37
CA ASP A 71 -7.18 10.35 -22.35
C ASP A 71 -6.51 9.19 -23.11
N GLY A 72 -7.22 8.09 -23.29
CA GLY A 72 -6.73 6.87 -23.97
C GLY A 72 -6.35 7.10 -25.44
N SER A 73 -6.85 8.14 -26.10
CA SER A 73 -6.45 8.52 -27.45
C SER A 73 -4.95 8.83 -27.58
N HIS A 74 -4.27 9.14 -26.48
CA HIS A 74 -2.82 9.37 -26.43
C HIS A 74 -2.01 8.08 -26.33
N LEU A 75 -2.64 6.92 -26.13
CA LEU A 75 -1.94 5.65 -25.94
C LEU A 75 -1.04 5.23 -27.12
N PRO A 76 -1.44 5.34 -28.39
CA PRO A 76 -0.54 4.99 -29.51
C PRO A 76 0.76 5.80 -29.51
N ALA A 77 0.66 7.13 -29.37
CA ALA A 77 1.83 8.00 -29.28
C ALA A 77 2.68 7.70 -28.03
N PHE A 78 2.06 7.35 -26.93
CA PHE A 78 2.76 6.93 -25.71
C PHE A 78 3.59 5.67 -25.93
N LEU A 79 3.05 4.66 -26.61
CA LEU A 79 3.73 3.39 -26.88
C LEU A 79 4.91 3.56 -27.83
N GLU A 80 4.79 4.44 -28.83
CA GLU A 80 5.81 4.68 -29.85
C GLU A 80 6.94 5.62 -29.41
N ALA A 81 6.72 6.41 -28.34
CA ALA A 81 7.62 7.49 -27.94
C ALA A 81 9.01 7.02 -27.50
N GLU A 82 9.13 5.80 -27.00
CA GLU A 82 10.37 5.29 -26.40
C GLU A 82 10.57 3.81 -26.68
N ARG A 83 11.85 3.40 -26.67
CA ARG A 83 12.25 1.99 -26.76
C ARG A 83 12.88 1.54 -25.43
N TYR A 84 12.60 0.30 -25.07
CA TYR A 84 13.10 -0.31 -23.83
C TYR A 84 13.78 -1.63 -24.15
N ASP A 85 14.87 -1.93 -23.43
CA ASP A 85 15.52 -3.25 -23.51
C ASP A 85 14.70 -4.30 -22.78
N LEU A 86 14.09 -3.91 -21.65
CA LEU A 86 13.26 -4.76 -20.79
C LEU A 86 11.96 -4.06 -20.42
N ALA A 87 10.84 -4.73 -20.56
CA ALA A 87 9.56 -4.30 -20.01
C ALA A 87 9.00 -5.32 -19.02
N VAL A 88 8.66 -4.85 -17.82
CA VAL A 88 8.24 -5.67 -16.68
C VAL A 88 6.80 -5.35 -16.32
N GLN A 89 5.96 -6.37 -16.30
CA GLN A 89 4.56 -6.28 -15.90
C GLN A 89 4.41 -6.73 -14.44
N LEU A 90 4.09 -5.78 -13.55
CA LEU A 90 3.76 -6.03 -12.14
C LEU A 90 2.31 -5.60 -11.81
N HIS A 91 1.38 -5.70 -12.77
CA HIS A 91 0.04 -5.14 -12.68
C HIS A 91 -1.03 -6.18 -12.96
N GLY A 92 -1.49 -6.87 -11.93
CA GLY A 92 -2.54 -7.89 -12.00
C GLY A 92 -2.14 -9.14 -12.80
N GLY A 93 -3.15 -9.90 -13.24
CA GLY A 93 -2.97 -11.20 -13.88
C GLY A 93 -2.64 -11.20 -15.36
N GLY A 94 -2.43 -10.05 -16.01
CA GLY A 94 -1.97 -9.99 -17.40
C GLY A 94 -3.05 -9.79 -18.48
N GLY A 95 -4.35 -9.85 -18.17
CA GLY A 95 -5.41 -9.75 -19.19
C GLY A 95 -5.26 -8.50 -20.07
N ALA A 96 -5.30 -7.31 -19.51
CA ALA A 96 -5.07 -6.04 -20.21
C ALA A 96 -3.60 -5.60 -20.14
N SER A 97 -2.89 -5.93 -19.07
CA SER A 97 -1.52 -5.47 -18.84
C SER A 97 -0.46 -6.16 -19.72
N ASN A 98 -0.62 -7.44 -20.07
CA ASN A 98 0.34 -8.12 -20.95
C ASN A 98 0.27 -7.59 -22.40
N PRO A 99 -0.91 -7.40 -23.04
CA PRO A 99 -0.98 -6.74 -24.35
C PRO A 99 -0.35 -5.35 -24.35
N LEU A 100 -0.57 -4.57 -23.29
CA LEU A 100 0.02 -3.24 -23.14
C LEU A 100 1.55 -3.31 -23.11
N VAL A 101 2.12 -4.19 -22.30
CA VAL A 101 3.58 -4.35 -22.15
C VAL A 101 4.20 -4.90 -23.44
N ALA A 102 3.56 -5.84 -24.12
CA ALA A 102 3.99 -6.33 -25.42
C ALA A 102 4.00 -5.21 -26.50
N ALA A 103 2.99 -4.31 -26.47
CA ALA A 103 2.90 -3.20 -27.42
C ALA A 103 3.99 -2.13 -27.25
N LEU A 104 4.74 -2.12 -26.13
CA LEU A 104 5.93 -1.25 -25.96
C LEU A 104 7.07 -1.62 -26.93
N GLY A 105 7.05 -2.81 -27.53
CA GLY A 105 8.09 -3.28 -28.43
C GLY A 105 9.47 -3.38 -27.78
N ALA A 106 9.52 -3.73 -26.49
CA ALA A 106 10.77 -3.93 -25.76
C ALA A 106 11.54 -5.14 -26.28
N GLY A 107 12.87 -5.15 -26.05
CA GLY A 107 13.73 -6.27 -26.41
C GLY A 107 13.39 -7.57 -25.68
N TRP A 108 12.85 -7.45 -24.45
CA TRP A 108 12.39 -8.58 -23.61
C TRP A 108 11.21 -8.14 -22.76
N THR A 109 10.21 -9.01 -22.61
CA THR A 109 9.01 -8.75 -21.80
C THR A 109 8.84 -9.83 -20.75
N ILE A 110 8.64 -9.43 -19.49
CA ILE A 110 8.40 -10.36 -18.37
C ILE A 110 7.21 -9.92 -17.53
N GLY A 111 6.55 -10.85 -16.86
CA GLY A 111 5.44 -10.48 -15.99
C GLY A 111 4.65 -11.64 -15.40
N LEU A 112 3.48 -11.31 -14.87
CA LEU A 112 2.52 -12.27 -14.35
C LEU A 112 1.56 -12.71 -15.46
N ARG A 113 1.11 -13.97 -15.43
CA ARG A 113 0.13 -14.47 -16.38
C ARG A 113 -0.94 -15.34 -15.73
N ALA A 114 -2.18 -14.87 -15.77
CA ALA A 114 -3.37 -15.71 -15.53
C ALA A 114 -3.57 -16.69 -16.71
N ALA A 115 -4.33 -17.74 -16.48
CA ALA A 115 -4.49 -18.82 -17.46
C ALA A 115 -5.06 -18.37 -18.81
N ASP A 116 -5.87 -17.32 -18.81
CA ASP A 116 -6.55 -16.72 -19.96
C ASP A 116 -5.84 -15.47 -20.52
N ALA A 117 -4.73 -15.06 -19.90
CA ALA A 117 -3.98 -13.88 -20.33
C ALA A 117 -3.00 -14.22 -21.46
N PRO A 118 -2.75 -13.28 -22.40
CA PRO A 118 -1.71 -13.42 -23.42
C PRO A 118 -0.33 -13.60 -22.79
N PRO A 119 0.56 -14.43 -23.40
CA PRO A 119 1.91 -14.67 -22.91
C PRO A 119 2.82 -13.43 -23.12
N LEU A 120 3.88 -13.35 -22.32
CA LEU A 120 5.05 -12.52 -22.53
C LEU A 120 6.24 -13.42 -22.94
N ASP A 121 7.44 -12.85 -23.19
CA ASP A 121 8.63 -13.66 -23.51
C ASP A 121 9.00 -14.62 -22.37
N ALA A 122 8.80 -14.16 -21.11
CA ALA A 122 8.80 -15.05 -19.95
C ALA A 122 7.76 -14.58 -18.92
N ASP A 123 7.06 -15.52 -18.32
CA ASP A 123 6.01 -15.21 -17.35
C ASP A 123 5.97 -16.16 -16.16
N VAL A 124 5.45 -15.64 -15.04
CA VAL A 124 5.14 -16.39 -13.81
C VAL A 124 3.63 -16.60 -13.75
N PRO A 125 3.14 -17.80 -13.42
CA PRO A 125 1.71 -18.02 -13.24
C PRO A 125 1.12 -17.14 -12.16
N TYR A 126 0.09 -16.35 -12.51
CA TYR A 126 -0.63 -15.53 -11.54
C TYR A 126 -1.43 -16.41 -10.58
N ARG A 127 -1.19 -16.23 -9.27
CA ARG A 127 -1.97 -16.86 -8.20
C ARG A 127 -2.55 -15.77 -7.31
N TYR A 128 -3.86 -15.76 -7.13
CA TYR A 128 -4.52 -14.72 -6.31
C TYR A 128 -4.10 -14.79 -4.85
N TYR A 129 -4.17 -15.97 -4.22
CA TYR A 129 -3.76 -16.18 -2.84
C TYR A 129 -2.25 -16.47 -2.75
N GLN A 130 -1.48 -15.40 -2.84
CA GLN A 130 -0.02 -15.38 -2.69
C GLN A 130 0.38 -13.99 -2.19
N PRO A 131 1.37 -13.86 -1.29
CA PRO A 131 1.87 -12.55 -0.91
C PRO A 131 2.29 -11.73 -2.13
N GLU A 132 1.77 -10.51 -2.26
CA GLU A 132 1.96 -9.67 -3.44
C GLU A 132 3.44 -9.37 -3.68
N VAL A 133 4.19 -9.10 -2.61
CA VAL A 133 5.65 -8.84 -2.67
C VAL A 133 6.41 -10.03 -3.26
N GLU A 134 6.13 -11.24 -2.77
CA GLU A 134 6.79 -12.46 -3.28
C GLU A 134 6.45 -12.72 -4.74
N ARG A 135 5.19 -12.49 -5.11
CA ARG A 135 4.75 -12.62 -6.50
C ARG A 135 5.55 -11.72 -7.45
N PHE A 136 5.85 -10.49 -7.04
CA PHE A 136 6.66 -9.56 -7.84
C PHE A 136 8.13 -9.92 -7.85
N LEU A 137 8.66 -10.43 -6.75
CA LEU A 137 10.04 -10.95 -6.71
C LEU A 137 10.21 -12.16 -7.63
N GLU A 138 9.23 -13.06 -7.72
CA GLU A 138 9.26 -14.16 -8.68
C GLU A 138 9.35 -13.67 -10.13
N VAL A 139 8.66 -12.59 -10.49
CA VAL A 139 8.75 -12.01 -11.84
C VAL A 139 10.17 -11.50 -12.12
N VAL A 140 10.76 -10.73 -11.22
CA VAL A 140 12.07 -10.14 -11.48
C VAL A 140 13.21 -11.17 -11.40
N ARG A 141 13.00 -12.31 -10.72
CA ARG A 141 13.92 -13.45 -10.75
C ARG A 141 14.08 -14.04 -12.14
N LEU A 142 13.13 -13.87 -13.07
CA LEU A 142 13.24 -14.28 -14.48
C LEU A 142 14.42 -13.58 -15.20
N VAL A 143 14.87 -12.44 -14.71
CA VAL A 143 16.03 -11.70 -15.23
C VAL A 143 17.22 -11.70 -14.26
N GLY A 144 17.21 -12.61 -13.28
CA GLY A 144 18.28 -12.78 -12.30
C GLY A 144 18.32 -11.65 -11.24
N ALA A 145 17.26 -10.87 -11.08
CA ALA A 145 17.11 -9.91 -10.00
C ALA A 145 16.45 -10.59 -8.78
N ASP A 146 17.02 -10.42 -7.60
CA ASP A 146 16.47 -10.96 -6.35
C ASP A 146 16.75 -10.01 -5.18
N GLY A 147 15.98 -10.14 -4.13
CA GLY A 147 16.10 -9.29 -2.95
C GLY A 147 15.17 -9.69 -1.81
N PRO A 148 15.27 -9.01 -0.67
CA PRO A 148 14.39 -9.27 0.46
C PRO A 148 12.94 -8.87 0.16
N ALA A 149 11.99 -9.59 0.78
CA ALA A 149 10.56 -9.26 0.70
C ALA A 149 10.15 -8.08 1.60
N GLU A 150 11.11 -7.38 2.17
CA GLU A 150 10.89 -6.19 2.98
C GLU A 150 10.90 -4.94 2.11
N TYR A 151 10.11 -3.94 2.51
CA TYR A 151 10.10 -2.67 1.79
C TYR A 151 11.43 -1.94 1.97
N PRO A 152 12.05 -1.45 0.89
CA PRO A 152 13.16 -0.52 1.01
C PRO A 152 12.67 0.76 1.70
N LEU A 153 13.52 1.36 2.53
CA LEU A 153 13.16 2.59 3.21
C LEU A 153 12.97 3.73 2.19
N LEU A 154 11.82 4.39 2.30
CA LEU A 154 11.50 5.57 1.50
C LEU A 154 12.32 6.76 1.98
N ALA A 155 13.09 7.38 1.09
CA ALA A 155 13.83 8.58 1.42
C ALA A 155 12.88 9.78 1.61
N LEU A 156 12.98 10.45 2.75
CA LEU A 156 12.24 11.68 3.05
C LEU A 156 13.19 12.89 3.01
N SER A 157 12.70 14.01 2.52
CA SER A 157 13.43 15.28 2.52
C SER A 157 13.37 15.97 3.88
N GLY A 158 14.32 16.89 4.13
CA GLY A 158 14.27 17.75 5.32
C GLY A 158 12.99 18.57 5.40
N ALA A 159 12.53 19.13 4.29
CA ALA A 159 11.30 19.91 4.22
C ALA A 159 10.04 19.11 4.60
N GLU A 160 9.96 17.83 4.21
CA GLU A 160 8.86 16.95 4.62
C GLU A 160 8.89 16.68 6.13
N ARG A 161 10.07 16.46 6.71
CA ARG A 161 10.24 16.28 8.16
C ARG A 161 9.92 17.56 8.95
N ASP A 162 10.32 18.72 8.45
CA ASP A 162 9.99 20.01 9.07
C ASP A 162 8.47 20.27 9.04
N ALA A 163 7.80 19.96 7.94
CA ALA A 163 6.35 20.04 7.84
C ALA A 163 5.65 19.09 8.83
N ALA A 164 6.12 17.85 8.96
CA ALA A 164 5.59 16.90 9.93
C ALA A 164 5.81 17.36 11.38
N ALA A 165 6.98 17.95 11.70
CA ALA A 165 7.26 18.48 13.02
C ALA A 165 6.33 19.65 13.38
N ALA A 166 5.98 20.50 12.41
CA ALA A 166 5.01 21.58 12.61
C ALA A 166 3.57 21.05 12.82
N LEU A 167 3.19 19.95 12.16
CA LEU A 167 1.87 19.32 12.29
C LEU A 167 1.72 18.53 13.60
N LEU A 168 2.80 17.90 14.07
CA LEU A 168 2.85 17.10 15.29
C LEU A 168 3.89 17.70 16.27
N PRO A 169 3.57 18.80 16.95
CA PRO A 169 4.55 19.50 17.82
C PRO A 169 4.83 18.74 19.12
N GLY A 170 6.02 18.99 19.66
CA GLY A 170 6.48 18.45 20.95
C GLY A 170 7.00 17.02 20.90
N ASP A 171 7.65 16.63 21.98
CA ASP A 171 8.26 15.31 22.17
C ASP A 171 7.30 14.40 22.94
N GLY A 172 6.82 13.38 22.36
CA GLY A 172 5.94 12.40 23.00
C GLY A 172 5.45 11.39 21.97
N PRO A 173 5.09 10.18 22.38
CA PRO A 173 4.70 9.17 21.43
C PRO A 173 3.40 9.57 20.74
N TRP A 174 3.46 9.72 19.43
CA TRP A 174 2.30 9.82 18.57
C TRP A 174 1.94 8.44 18.02
N VAL A 175 0.65 8.13 18.02
CA VAL A 175 0.11 6.94 17.33
C VAL A 175 -0.86 7.40 16.26
N ALA A 176 -0.53 7.10 15.01
CA ALA A 176 -1.42 7.42 13.89
C ALA A 176 -2.50 6.37 13.75
N LEU A 177 -3.73 6.82 13.54
CA LEU A 177 -4.93 6.01 13.32
C LEU A 177 -5.48 6.28 11.91
N HIS A 178 -5.62 5.23 11.09
CA HIS A 178 -6.21 5.34 9.75
C HIS A 178 -7.46 4.47 9.65
N ALA A 179 -8.64 5.10 9.67
CA ALA A 179 -9.93 4.42 9.64
C ALA A 179 -10.42 4.06 8.23
N GLY A 180 -9.77 4.59 7.17
CA GLY A 180 -10.16 4.39 5.78
C GLY A 180 -9.78 3.03 5.21
N ALA A 181 -10.55 2.59 4.22
CA ALA A 181 -10.21 1.55 3.25
C ALA A 181 -11.15 1.69 2.04
N SER A 182 -10.72 1.25 0.85
CA SER A 182 -11.53 1.34 -0.38
C SER A 182 -12.82 0.51 -0.30
N ASP A 183 -12.75 -0.70 0.26
CA ASP A 183 -13.93 -1.53 0.53
C ASP A 183 -14.41 -1.31 1.96
N PRO A 184 -15.67 -0.83 2.19
CA PRO A 184 -16.22 -0.66 3.53
C PRO A 184 -16.14 -1.90 4.43
N ARG A 185 -16.22 -3.09 3.85
CA ARG A 185 -16.10 -4.36 4.59
C ARG A 185 -14.75 -4.53 5.28
N ARG A 186 -13.70 -3.87 4.77
CA ARG A 186 -12.34 -3.87 5.31
C ARG A 186 -12.07 -2.71 6.27
N ARG A 187 -13.10 -2.00 6.74
CA ARG A 187 -12.97 -0.93 7.73
C ARG A 187 -13.28 -1.46 9.12
N TRP A 188 -12.38 -1.27 10.06
CA TRP A 188 -12.67 -1.51 11.47
C TRP A 188 -13.71 -0.49 11.95
N PRO A 189 -14.67 -0.86 12.82
CA PRO A 189 -15.74 0.03 13.23
C PRO A 189 -15.25 1.34 13.85
N VAL A 190 -15.97 2.44 13.57
CA VAL A 190 -15.64 3.80 14.03
C VAL A 190 -15.57 3.88 15.56
N ASP A 191 -16.54 3.29 16.25
CA ASP A 191 -16.60 3.22 17.72
C ASP A 191 -15.38 2.53 18.34
N ARG A 192 -14.79 1.59 17.63
CA ARG A 192 -13.58 0.89 18.08
C ARG A 192 -12.31 1.72 17.87
N PHE A 193 -12.21 2.47 16.78
CA PHE A 193 -11.13 3.46 16.61
C PHE A 193 -11.23 4.57 17.68
N ALA A 194 -12.45 5.02 18.01
CA ALA A 194 -12.68 5.99 19.08
C ALA A 194 -12.26 5.43 20.44
N ALA A 195 -12.70 4.21 20.78
CA ALA A 195 -12.27 3.55 22.03
C ALA A 195 -10.76 3.35 22.11
N LEU A 196 -10.10 2.96 21.00
CA LEU A 196 -8.63 2.88 20.94
C LEU A 196 -7.98 4.24 21.20
N ALA A 197 -8.51 5.32 20.62
CA ALA A 197 -7.99 6.67 20.84
C ALA A 197 -8.10 7.09 22.31
N ASP A 198 -9.20 6.75 22.99
CA ASP A 198 -9.40 7.02 24.41
C ASP A 198 -8.42 6.23 25.30
N GLU A 199 -8.21 4.93 25.03
CA GLU A 199 -7.23 4.11 25.74
C GLU A 199 -5.80 4.64 25.59
N LEU A 200 -5.43 5.05 24.35
CA LEU A 200 -4.13 5.65 24.09
C LEU A 200 -3.95 6.97 24.86
N ALA A 201 -4.95 7.84 24.85
CA ALA A 201 -4.93 9.11 25.57
C ALA A 201 -4.83 8.89 27.09
N ALA A 202 -5.55 7.92 27.65
CA ALA A 202 -5.47 7.54 29.06
C ALA A 202 -4.07 7.03 29.45
N ALA A 203 -3.35 6.39 28.51
CA ALA A 203 -1.96 5.95 28.67
C ALA A 203 -0.91 7.06 28.42
N GLY A 204 -1.34 8.32 28.19
CA GLY A 204 -0.44 9.44 27.90
C GLY A 204 0.14 9.45 26.48
N VAL A 205 -0.41 8.67 25.57
CA VAL A 205 -0.07 8.61 24.15
C VAL A 205 -0.98 9.54 23.36
N ARG A 206 -0.45 10.22 22.36
CA ARG A 206 -1.21 11.18 21.53
C ARG A 206 -1.76 10.53 20.27
N PRO A 207 -3.08 10.27 20.16
CA PRO A 207 -3.65 9.76 18.93
C PRO A 207 -3.75 10.86 17.87
N VAL A 208 -3.44 10.51 16.61
CA VAL A 208 -3.62 11.39 15.45
C VAL A 208 -4.31 10.63 14.31
N LEU A 209 -5.42 11.19 13.81
CA LEU A 209 -6.11 10.67 12.63
C LEU A 209 -5.38 11.12 11.37
N VAL A 210 -5.20 10.19 10.44
CA VAL A 210 -4.55 10.42 9.14
C VAL A 210 -5.37 9.80 8.02
N GLY A 211 -5.22 10.35 6.82
CA GLY A 211 -5.92 9.85 5.64
C GLY A 211 -5.99 10.90 4.53
N GLY A 212 -6.52 10.50 3.39
CA GLY A 212 -6.80 11.41 2.28
C GLY A 212 -8.12 12.18 2.48
N PRO A 213 -8.45 13.14 1.59
CA PRO A 213 -9.72 13.88 1.66
C PRO A 213 -10.97 12.97 1.64
N GLY A 214 -10.88 11.81 0.99
CA GLY A 214 -11.96 10.81 0.95
C GLY A 214 -12.25 10.13 2.29
N ASP A 215 -11.35 10.23 3.27
CA ASP A 215 -11.50 9.65 4.60
C ASP A 215 -12.06 10.63 5.63
N ALA A 216 -12.26 11.91 5.27
CA ALA A 216 -12.64 12.98 6.19
C ALA A 216 -13.90 12.68 7.01
N ALA A 217 -14.94 12.11 6.38
CA ALA A 217 -16.17 11.76 7.09
C ALA A 217 -15.97 10.64 8.13
N LEU A 218 -15.08 9.67 7.84
CA LEU A 218 -14.75 8.60 8.79
C LEU A 218 -13.92 9.14 9.96
N SER A 219 -12.92 9.98 9.68
CA SER A 219 -12.11 10.60 10.72
C SER A 219 -12.93 11.51 11.63
N ALA A 220 -13.82 12.33 11.05
CA ALA A 220 -14.75 13.15 11.83
C ALA A 220 -15.63 12.29 12.77
N ALA A 221 -16.19 11.18 12.25
CA ALA A 221 -17.00 10.28 13.05
C ALA A 221 -16.21 9.62 14.20
N VAL A 222 -14.92 9.28 13.99
CA VAL A 222 -14.03 8.79 15.06
C VAL A 222 -13.81 9.88 16.11
N GLY A 223 -13.50 11.13 15.68
CA GLY A 223 -13.27 12.25 16.59
C GLY A 223 -14.53 12.62 17.40
N GLU A 224 -15.74 12.52 16.81
CA GLU A 224 -17.01 12.76 17.48
C GLU A 224 -17.37 11.64 18.50
N ALA A 225 -17.00 10.42 18.22
CA ALA A 225 -17.27 9.27 19.09
C ALA A 225 -16.25 9.12 20.23
N ALA A 226 -15.03 9.67 20.08
CA ALA A 226 -14.00 9.63 21.11
C ALA A 226 -14.33 10.58 22.25
N ALA A 227 -14.10 10.12 23.50
CA ALA A 227 -14.26 10.96 24.71
C ALA A 227 -13.05 11.91 24.91
N SER A 228 -11.89 11.52 24.42
CA SER A 228 -10.63 12.26 24.51
C SER A 228 -10.38 13.09 23.24
N PRO A 229 -9.70 14.25 23.33
CA PRO A 229 -9.32 15.01 22.14
C PRO A 229 -8.39 14.20 21.22
N VAL A 230 -8.70 14.14 19.92
CA VAL A 230 -7.89 13.49 18.89
C VAL A 230 -7.45 14.56 17.88
N THR A 231 -6.15 14.58 17.56
CA THR A 231 -5.65 15.45 16.48
C THR A 231 -6.08 14.87 15.13
N ASP A 232 -6.68 15.69 14.26
CA ASP A 232 -7.09 15.26 12.92
C ASP A 232 -6.28 15.97 11.83
N LEU A 233 -5.49 15.18 11.09
CA LEU A 233 -4.71 15.59 9.92
C LEU A 233 -5.28 15.05 8.61
N THR A 234 -6.46 14.44 8.62
CA THR A 234 -7.08 13.85 7.43
C THR A 234 -7.33 14.91 6.36
N GLY A 235 -6.84 14.68 5.15
CA GLY A 235 -6.94 15.62 4.03
C GLY A 235 -6.07 16.86 4.14
N ARG A 236 -5.21 16.97 5.17
CA ARG A 236 -4.34 18.14 5.41
C ARG A 236 -2.87 17.92 4.98
N THR A 237 -2.56 16.77 4.44
CA THR A 237 -1.21 16.40 4.00
C THR A 237 -1.24 15.91 2.56
N ASP A 238 -0.21 16.23 1.79
CA ASP A 238 0.14 15.46 0.60
C ASP A 238 0.85 14.15 0.99
N LEU A 239 1.23 13.34 0.01
CA LEU A 239 1.86 12.04 0.29
C LEU A 239 3.25 12.17 0.95
N GLY A 240 4.01 13.21 0.62
CA GLY A 240 5.33 13.44 1.22
C GLY A 240 5.21 13.85 2.69
N ALA A 241 4.34 14.82 2.98
CA ALA A 241 4.03 15.25 4.35
C ALA A 241 3.40 14.11 5.16
N LEU A 242 2.49 13.32 4.58
CA LEU A 242 1.93 12.14 5.25
C LEU A 242 3.02 11.13 5.60
N ALA A 243 3.93 10.83 4.67
CA ALA A 243 5.04 9.90 4.92
C ALA A 243 5.91 10.36 6.10
N ALA A 244 6.22 11.66 6.18
CA ALA A 244 6.99 12.23 7.29
C ALA A 244 6.19 12.27 8.62
N VAL A 245 4.88 12.52 8.57
CA VAL A 245 3.99 12.39 9.74
C VAL A 245 4.01 10.96 10.27
N LEU A 246 3.93 9.96 9.38
CA LEU A 246 3.98 8.55 9.77
C LEU A 246 5.36 8.16 10.31
N GLU A 247 6.48 8.66 9.72
CA GLU A 247 7.84 8.47 10.26
C GLU A 247 7.98 9.02 11.69
N ARG A 248 7.32 10.16 11.98
CA ARG A 248 7.33 10.78 13.31
C ARG A 248 6.49 10.02 14.35
N CYS A 249 5.55 9.20 13.93
CA CYS A 249 4.75 8.38 14.83
C CYS A 249 5.54 7.15 15.32
N ALA A 250 5.33 6.75 16.57
CA ALA A 250 5.91 5.54 17.12
C ALA A 250 5.23 4.28 16.55
N VAL A 251 3.91 4.32 16.39
CA VAL A 251 3.11 3.23 15.84
C VAL A 251 2.03 3.78 14.91
N VAL A 252 1.69 3.04 13.88
CA VAL A 252 0.53 3.30 13.01
C VAL A 252 -0.45 2.14 13.13
N VAL A 253 -1.70 2.44 13.46
CA VAL A 253 -2.81 1.48 13.47
C VAL A 253 -3.73 1.79 12.30
N GLY A 254 -4.06 0.80 11.50
CA GLY A 254 -4.96 1.01 10.38
C GLY A 254 -5.42 -0.26 9.71
N ASN A 255 -6.47 -0.10 8.91
CA ASN A 255 -6.92 -1.15 8.00
C ASN A 255 -5.88 -1.40 6.92
N ASP A 256 -5.96 -2.53 6.22
CA ASP A 256 -5.17 -2.78 5.02
C ASP A 256 -5.45 -1.73 3.94
N SER A 257 -4.53 -0.78 3.83
CA SER A 257 -4.68 0.45 3.02
C SER A 257 -3.34 1.14 2.77
N GLY A 258 -3.31 2.10 1.86
CA GLY A 258 -2.10 2.85 1.48
C GLY A 258 -1.30 3.43 2.65
N PRO A 259 -1.90 4.15 3.62
CA PRO A 259 -1.18 4.71 4.77
C PRO A 259 -0.49 3.65 5.65
N LEU A 260 -1.08 2.46 5.83
CA LEU A 260 -0.44 1.38 6.57
C LEU A 260 0.84 0.88 5.86
N HIS A 261 0.78 0.73 4.53
CA HIS A 261 1.95 0.36 3.73
C HIS A 261 3.00 1.48 3.69
N LEU A 262 2.56 2.74 3.67
CA LEU A 262 3.46 3.89 3.71
C LEU A 262 4.22 3.96 5.05
N ALA A 263 3.54 3.68 6.17
CA ALA A 263 4.18 3.56 7.47
C ALA A 263 5.29 2.50 7.48
N ARG A 264 5.05 1.34 6.87
CA ARG A 264 6.09 0.31 6.70
C ARG A 264 7.27 0.81 5.87
N ALA A 265 6.99 1.52 4.78
CA ALA A 265 8.02 2.03 3.89
C ALA A 265 8.89 3.15 4.52
N VAL A 266 8.39 3.89 5.51
CA VAL A 266 9.19 4.86 6.28
C VAL A 266 9.79 4.25 7.55
N GLY A 267 9.62 2.95 7.76
CA GLY A 267 10.21 2.23 8.89
C GLY A 267 9.45 2.34 10.21
N THR A 268 8.21 2.83 10.22
CA THR A 268 7.38 2.93 11.42
C THR A 268 6.73 1.59 11.74
N ALA A 269 6.65 1.25 13.03
CA ALA A 269 5.96 0.07 13.50
C ALA A 269 4.45 0.15 13.22
N THR A 270 3.81 -0.98 12.91
CA THR A 270 2.39 -0.98 12.53
C THR A 270 1.59 -2.06 13.23
N VAL A 271 0.33 -1.75 13.56
CA VAL A 271 -0.72 -2.72 13.86
C VAL A 271 -1.72 -2.67 12.70
N GLY A 272 -1.71 -3.68 11.87
CA GLY A 272 -2.54 -3.78 10.68
C GLY A 272 -3.77 -4.63 10.92
N LEU A 273 -4.94 -4.11 10.57
CA LEU A 273 -6.23 -4.77 10.74
C LEU A 273 -6.66 -5.36 9.40
N TYR A 274 -6.67 -6.69 9.31
CA TYR A 274 -6.88 -7.40 8.06
C TYR A 274 -8.12 -8.29 8.11
N TRP A 275 -8.87 -8.30 7.03
CA TRP A 275 -9.76 -9.40 6.71
C TRP A 275 -8.94 -10.58 6.17
N CYS A 276 -9.29 -11.81 6.54
CA CYS A 276 -8.54 -13.01 6.15
C CYS A 276 -8.27 -13.11 4.63
N GLY A 277 -9.21 -12.66 3.78
CA GLY A 277 -9.08 -12.73 2.33
C GLY A 277 -7.95 -11.87 1.75
N ASN A 278 -7.65 -10.72 2.36
CA ASN A 278 -6.58 -9.83 1.89
C ASN A 278 -5.29 -9.90 2.74
N ALA A 279 -5.36 -10.50 3.92
CA ALA A 279 -4.17 -10.73 4.74
C ALA A 279 -3.10 -11.57 4.02
N ILE A 280 -3.54 -12.59 3.25
CA ILE A 280 -2.63 -13.46 2.49
C ILE A 280 -1.81 -12.65 1.47
N ASN A 281 -2.43 -11.64 0.85
CA ASN A 281 -1.81 -10.84 -0.19
C ASN A 281 -0.94 -9.70 0.36
N ALA A 282 -1.35 -9.06 1.48
CA ALA A 282 -0.86 -7.75 1.87
C ALA A 282 -0.24 -7.67 3.27
N ALA A 283 -0.51 -8.65 4.17
CA ALA A 283 0.05 -8.61 5.51
C ALA A 283 1.58 -8.73 5.51
N ALA A 284 2.22 -8.09 6.49
CA ALA A 284 3.65 -8.24 6.68
C ALA A 284 4.00 -9.69 7.06
N PRO A 285 5.08 -10.26 6.50
CA PRO A 285 5.45 -11.64 6.77
C PRO A 285 6.07 -11.84 8.16
N THR A 286 6.57 -10.78 8.78
CA THR A 286 7.22 -10.81 10.10
C THR A 286 6.44 -10.00 11.13
N ARG A 287 6.57 -10.37 12.41
CA ARG A 287 5.87 -9.70 13.52
C ARG A 287 6.77 -8.81 14.39
N THR A 288 8.04 -8.64 14.05
CA THR A 288 8.96 -7.85 14.87
C THR A 288 8.49 -6.40 15.00
N ARG A 289 8.21 -5.74 13.86
CA ARG A 289 7.74 -4.34 13.79
C ARG A 289 6.30 -4.21 13.34
N HIS A 290 5.72 -5.25 12.76
CA HIS A 290 4.41 -5.21 12.12
C HIS A 290 3.53 -6.30 12.73
N ARG A 291 2.40 -5.92 13.29
CA ARG A 291 1.44 -6.79 13.97
C ARG A 291 0.18 -6.93 13.13
N PRO A 292 0.07 -7.94 12.25
CA PRO A 292 -1.19 -8.21 11.56
C PRO A 292 -2.18 -8.86 12.52
N LEU A 293 -3.32 -8.23 12.69
CA LEU A 293 -4.51 -8.76 13.38
C LEU A 293 -5.56 -9.16 12.35
N LEU A 294 -6.17 -10.32 12.53
CA LEU A 294 -6.95 -10.98 11.50
C LEU A 294 -8.41 -11.18 11.94
N SER A 295 -9.33 -10.76 11.11
CA SER A 295 -10.73 -11.17 11.22
C SER A 295 -11.03 -12.34 10.28
N TRP A 296 -11.67 -13.35 10.79
CA TRP A 296 -12.10 -14.56 10.07
C TRP A 296 -13.57 -14.51 9.67
N THR A 297 -14.20 -13.34 9.63
CA THR A 297 -15.57 -13.15 9.16
C THR A 297 -15.65 -13.45 7.67
N VAL A 298 -16.09 -14.65 7.29
CA VAL A 298 -16.22 -15.06 5.88
C VAL A 298 -17.67 -15.04 5.41
N HIS A 299 -18.65 -14.98 6.31
CA HIS A 299 -20.06 -14.85 5.97
C HIS A 299 -20.56 -13.44 6.26
N CYS A 300 -21.38 -12.89 5.37
CA CYS A 300 -22.01 -11.59 5.57
C CYS A 300 -22.86 -11.60 6.85
N PRO A 301 -22.61 -10.69 7.81
CA PRO A 301 -23.39 -10.64 9.06
C PRO A 301 -24.87 -10.34 8.87
N GLU A 302 -25.26 -9.75 7.73
CA GLU A 302 -26.64 -9.36 7.45
C GLU A 302 -27.46 -10.45 6.73
N CYS A 303 -26.87 -11.14 5.75
CA CYS A 303 -27.61 -12.12 4.92
C CYS A 303 -27.02 -13.54 4.94
N GLY A 304 -25.90 -13.77 5.63
CA GLY A 304 -25.26 -15.09 5.69
C GLY A 304 -24.54 -15.54 4.41
N ALA A 305 -24.50 -14.73 3.35
CA ALA A 305 -23.80 -15.09 2.12
C ALA A 305 -22.32 -15.36 2.39
N ASP A 306 -21.77 -16.39 1.77
CA ASP A 306 -20.35 -16.71 1.84
C ASP A 306 -19.54 -15.70 1.00
N CYS A 307 -18.76 -14.86 1.68
CA CYS A 307 -17.89 -13.86 1.08
C CYS A 307 -16.43 -14.29 1.05
N SER A 308 -16.10 -15.54 1.35
CA SER A 308 -14.71 -16.04 1.40
C SER A 308 -13.94 -15.86 0.09
N THR A 309 -14.66 -15.78 -1.04
CA THR A 309 -14.08 -15.55 -2.37
C THR A 309 -14.29 -14.14 -2.90
N ALA A 310 -14.82 -13.22 -2.08
CA ALA A 310 -15.04 -11.83 -2.48
C ALA A 310 -13.72 -11.17 -2.91
N GLY A 311 -13.75 -10.51 -4.07
CA GLY A 311 -12.57 -9.91 -4.68
C GLY A 311 -11.68 -10.86 -5.47
N HIS A 312 -11.96 -12.16 -5.51
CA HIS A 312 -11.22 -13.09 -6.35
C HIS A 312 -11.62 -12.91 -7.82
N PRO A 313 -10.68 -12.55 -8.74
CA PRO A 313 -11.00 -12.15 -10.12
C PRO A 313 -11.62 -13.26 -10.98
N HIS A 314 -11.38 -14.53 -10.62
CA HIS A 314 -11.83 -15.70 -11.39
C HIS A 314 -12.90 -16.54 -10.66
N ARG A 315 -13.55 -15.97 -9.63
CA ARG A 315 -14.63 -16.66 -8.93
C ARG A 315 -15.88 -15.79 -8.94
N PRO A 316 -17.07 -16.39 -9.02
CA PRO A 316 -18.31 -15.64 -8.93
C PRO A 316 -18.29 -14.83 -7.63
N GLY A 317 -18.75 -13.58 -7.73
CA GLY A 317 -18.94 -12.73 -6.55
C GLY A 317 -19.84 -13.41 -5.53
N ASP A 318 -19.76 -12.97 -4.29
CA ASP A 318 -20.53 -13.48 -3.15
C ASP A 318 -22.06 -13.26 -3.28
N GLY A 319 -22.52 -12.58 -4.34
CA GLY A 319 -23.92 -12.22 -4.53
C GLY A 319 -24.49 -11.28 -3.47
N CYS A 320 -23.64 -10.77 -2.56
CA CYS A 320 -24.00 -9.94 -1.44
C CYS A 320 -23.83 -8.44 -1.76
N ALA A 321 -24.92 -7.67 -1.65
CA ALA A 321 -24.89 -6.21 -1.82
C ALA A 321 -24.54 -5.45 -0.53
N HIS A 322 -24.58 -6.12 0.64
CA HIS A 322 -24.30 -5.52 1.93
C HIS A 322 -22.82 -5.15 2.09
N ARG A 323 -22.59 -4.13 2.91
CA ARG A 323 -21.23 -3.60 3.15
C ARG A 323 -20.92 -3.39 4.64
N PRO A 324 -21.36 -4.31 5.54
CA PRO A 324 -21.00 -4.22 6.96
C PRO A 324 -19.50 -4.43 7.12
N SER A 325 -18.94 -3.95 8.22
CA SER A 325 -17.55 -4.24 8.59
C SER A 325 -17.36 -5.75 8.82
N PHE A 326 -16.36 -6.33 8.18
CA PHE A 326 -15.90 -7.69 8.46
C PHE A 326 -14.77 -7.72 9.51
N LEU A 327 -14.28 -6.55 9.94
CA LEU A 327 -13.21 -6.44 10.95
C LEU A 327 -13.77 -6.34 12.38
N GLY A 328 -15.10 -6.33 12.56
CA GLY A 328 -15.73 -6.25 13.86
C GLY A 328 -15.36 -7.37 14.87
N GLN A 329 -14.74 -8.46 14.44
CA GLN A 329 -14.25 -9.51 15.33
C GLN A 329 -12.96 -9.14 16.07
N ILE A 330 -12.16 -8.19 15.54
CA ILE A 330 -10.91 -7.77 16.17
C ILE A 330 -11.26 -6.89 17.38
N PRO A 331 -10.96 -7.32 18.63
CA PRO A 331 -11.33 -6.54 19.81
C PRO A 331 -10.34 -5.41 20.06
N VAL A 332 -10.81 -4.31 20.66
CA VAL A 332 -9.98 -3.13 20.98
C VAL A 332 -8.81 -3.50 21.88
N VAL A 333 -9.04 -4.38 22.87
CA VAL A 333 -8.01 -4.81 23.81
C VAL A 333 -6.81 -5.44 23.12
N GLU A 334 -7.02 -6.29 22.10
CA GLU A 334 -5.94 -6.92 21.34
C GLU A 334 -5.12 -5.88 20.58
N VAL A 335 -5.78 -4.87 19.99
CA VAL A 335 -5.10 -3.76 19.31
C VAL A 335 -4.28 -2.94 20.30
N CYS A 336 -4.83 -2.62 21.48
CA CYS A 336 -4.13 -1.91 22.56
C CYS A 336 -2.91 -2.65 23.04
N GLU A 337 -2.99 -3.97 23.25
CA GLU A 337 -1.89 -4.82 23.69
C GLU A 337 -0.74 -4.80 22.69
N GLU A 338 -1.02 -4.95 21.38
CA GLU A 338 0.00 -4.91 20.34
C GLU A 338 0.63 -3.50 20.19
N VAL A 339 -0.16 -2.43 20.32
CA VAL A 339 0.39 -1.06 20.34
C VAL A 339 1.29 -0.84 21.54
N THR A 340 0.87 -1.26 22.72
CA THR A 340 1.62 -1.13 23.97
C THR A 340 2.96 -1.88 23.90
N ASP A 341 2.95 -3.13 23.40
CA ASP A 341 4.18 -3.92 23.20
C ASP A 341 5.14 -3.22 22.21
N LEU A 342 4.63 -2.65 21.11
CA LEU A 342 5.45 -1.93 20.15
C LEU A 342 6.03 -0.64 20.75
N LEU A 343 5.25 0.12 21.52
CA LEU A 343 5.72 1.33 22.20
C LEU A 343 6.82 1.04 23.22
N ALA A 344 6.67 -0.05 23.97
CA ALA A 344 7.69 -0.48 24.95
C ALA A 344 9.01 -0.87 24.28
N ARG A 345 8.96 -1.35 23.04
CA ARG A 345 10.13 -1.79 22.26
C ARG A 345 10.67 -0.74 21.30
N GLU A 346 10.10 0.45 21.24
CA GLU A 346 10.46 1.47 20.23
C GLU A 346 11.97 1.72 20.16
N ALA A 347 12.64 1.80 21.33
CA ALA A 347 14.09 2.03 21.39
C ALA A 347 14.90 0.90 20.74
N ASP A 348 14.43 -0.36 20.86
CA ASP A 348 15.10 -1.55 20.34
C ASP A 348 14.78 -1.80 18.87
N LEU A 349 13.66 -1.24 18.36
CA LEU A 349 13.13 -1.50 17.02
C LEU A 349 13.50 -0.43 15.98
N ARG A 350 14.08 0.69 16.38
CA ARG A 350 14.51 1.71 15.41
C ARG A 350 15.59 1.15 14.48
N PRO A 351 15.47 1.34 13.15
CA PRO A 351 16.49 0.91 12.23
C PRO A 351 17.83 1.57 12.62
N VAL A 352 18.87 0.78 12.78
CA VAL A 352 20.23 1.32 12.86
C VAL A 352 20.54 1.95 11.50
N PRO A 353 20.95 3.23 11.43
CA PRO A 353 21.40 3.80 10.17
C PRO A 353 22.54 2.95 9.64
N VAL A 354 22.32 2.28 8.52
CA VAL A 354 23.42 1.62 7.81
C VAL A 354 24.26 2.75 7.25
N GLY A 355 25.48 2.89 7.76
CA GLY A 355 26.39 3.95 7.38
C GLY A 355 26.54 4.00 5.85
N THR A 356 26.47 5.22 5.33
CA THR A 356 26.72 5.59 3.92
C THR A 356 28.15 5.28 3.52
#